data_6efa5af381d751a785c3ba18eb0bcbf9
#
_entry.id   6efa5af381d751a785c3ba18eb0bcbf9
#
_cell.length_a   1.000
_cell.length_b   1.000
_cell.length_c   1.000
_cell.angle_alpha   90.00
_cell.angle_beta   90.00
_cell.angle_gamma   90.00
#
_symmetry.space_group_name_H-M   'P 1'
#
loop_
_entity.id
_entity.type
_entity.pdbx_description
1 polymer ?
#
loop_
_entity_poly.entity_id
_entity_poly.type
_entity_poly.pdbx_seq_one_letter_code
_entity_poly.pdbx_strand_id
1 'polypeptide(L)'
;AAPPIPGREDGPDFVFFEGPPTANGKPGVHHVLSRAFKDIILRYKRMQGFRIIGARGGWDTQGLPVELEIEKELGLSGKRDIELYGIAPFNQKCRDSVFRYVRDWERMTDRIAYWVDLDDAYVTYTNDYIESGWWILRQLWDQGLLFRDYKVNMHCPRCVTTLADHEVAQGYEDDTDDPSVWPKFQVKAVDGDLPGVLKGLPGPAYFLAWTTTPWTLAANTAVAVKPDGDYVAARFNGETYILAETLVEANLGSEGVEILRRFAGAELAGIAYEPLYRGIPGAGDNVDWDSAWHCIADDYVSLEDGTGIVHIAPAYGDLEIGRRHGLPTLFSVDLN
;
A
#
# COMPACT_ATOMS: atom_id res chain seq x y z
N ALA A 1 -13.48 -20.64 -29.81
CA ALA A 1 -14.08 -19.31 -30.13
C ALA A 1 -15.57 -19.46 -30.42
N ALA A 2 -16.39 -18.47 -30.03
CA ALA A 2 -17.79 -18.45 -30.36
C ALA A 2 -17.95 -18.38 -31.89
N PRO A 3 -18.66 -19.32 -32.54
CA PRO A 3 -18.81 -19.32 -33.99
C PRO A 3 -19.50 -18.02 -34.45
N PRO A 4 -19.14 -17.43 -35.61
CA PRO A 4 -19.81 -16.24 -36.11
C PRO A 4 -21.32 -16.50 -36.28
N ILE A 5 -22.17 -15.51 -36.06
CA ILE A 5 -23.58 -15.58 -36.38
C ILE A 5 -23.67 -15.29 -37.88
N PRO A 6 -24.16 -16.23 -38.71
CA PRO A 6 -24.30 -15.97 -40.15
C PRO A 6 -25.08 -14.68 -40.40
N GLY A 7 -24.54 -13.83 -41.32
CA GLY A 7 -25.14 -12.56 -41.71
C GLY A 7 -24.90 -11.39 -40.74
N ARG A 8 -23.99 -11.53 -39.78
CA ARG A 8 -23.58 -10.46 -38.84
C ARG A 8 -22.07 -10.28 -38.74
N GLU A 9 -21.36 -10.71 -39.76
CA GLU A 9 -19.89 -10.57 -39.84
C GLU A 9 -19.46 -9.09 -39.90
N ASP A 10 -20.34 -8.21 -40.39
CA ASP A 10 -20.11 -6.76 -40.50
C ASP A 10 -20.63 -5.93 -39.33
N GLY A 11 -21.02 -6.58 -38.22
CA GLY A 11 -21.44 -5.88 -37.02
C GLY A 11 -20.30 -5.08 -36.37
N PRO A 12 -20.64 -4.06 -35.58
CA PRO A 12 -19.62 -3.31 -34.81
C PRO A 12 -18.84 -4.21 -33.88
N ASP A 13 -17.56 -3.93 -33.70
CA ASP A 13 -16.69 -4.71 -32.83
C ASP A 13 -17.01 -4.47 -31.37
N PHE A 14 -17.05 -5.53 -30.58
CA PHE A 14 -16.99 -5.54 -29.13
C PHE A 14 -15.73 -6.27 -28.71
N VAL A 15 -14.74 -5.52 -28.25
CA VAL A 15 -13.43 -6.06 -27.84
C VAL A 15 -13.52 -6.54 -26.40
N PHE A 16 -13.07 -7.78 -26.15
CA PHE A 16 -13.02 -8.36 -24.82
C PHE A 16 -11.71 -9.14 -24.64
N PHE A 17 -11.01 -8.88 -23.55
CA PHE A 17 -9.84 -9.63 -23.12
C PHE A 17 -10.12 -10.34 -21.80
N GLU A 18 -9.84 -11.64 -21.76
CA GLU A 18 -9.94 -12.44 -20.55
C GLU A 18 -8.77 -12.12 -19.60
N GLY A 19 -9.07 -11.90 -18.30
CA GLY A 19 -8.06 -11.91 -17.26
C GLY A 19 -7.65 -13.36 -16.96
N PRO A 20 -6.37 -13.72 -17.12
CA PRO A 20 -5.95 -15.12 -17.03
C PRO A 20 -5.99 -15.63 -15.59
N PRO A 21 -6.61 -16.77 -15.32
CA PRO A 21 -6.51 -17.40 -14.01
C PRO A 21 -5.15 -18.04 -13.81
N THR A 22 -4.70 -18.13 -12.55
CA THR A 22 -3.57 -18.97 -12.16
C THR A 22 -4.08 -20.41 -11.94
N ALA A 23 -3.64 -21.36 -12.78
CA ALA A 23 -4.06 -22.75 -12.68
C ALA A 23 -3.20 -23.54 -11.66
N ASN A 24 -2.96 -22.96 -10.48
CA ASN A 24 -2.18 -23.54 -9.37
C ASN A 24 -3.00 -24.50 -8.47
N GLY A 25 -4.30 -24.62 -8.72
CA GLY A 25 -5.23 -25.48 -7.99
C GLY A 25 -6.46 -25.83 -8.82
N LYS A 26 -7.33 -26.69 -8.27
CA LYS A 26 -8.61 -27.02 -8.91
C LYS A 26 -9.53 -25.79 -8.91
N PRO A 27 -10.31 -25.57 -10.00
CA PRO A 27 -11.26 -24.48 -10.05
C PRO A 27 -12.37 -24.62 -9.00
N GLY A 28 -12.69 -23.51 -8.32
CA GLY A 28 -13.78 -23.44 -7.34
C GLY A 28 -15.03 -22.74 -7.89
N VAL A 29 -16.10 -22.72 -7.08
CA VAL A 29 -17.40 -22.11 -7.46
C VAL A 29 -17.27 -20.62 -7.78
N HIS A 30 -16.43 -19.89 -7.08
CA HIS A 30 -16.18 -18.46 -7.34
C HIS A 30 -15.59 -18.20 -8.74
N HIS A 31 -14.80 -19.12 -9.27
CA HIS A 31 -14.32 -19.05 -10.65
C HIS A 31 -15.43 -19.25 -11.68
N VAL A 32 -16.39 -20.13 -11.39
CA VAL A 32 -17.59 -20.30 -12.22
C VAL A 32 -18.42 -19.01 -12.24
N LEU A 33 -18.64 -18.41 -11.07
CA LEU A 33 -19.38 -17.16 -10.94
C LEU A 33 -18.74 -16.02 -11.76
N SER A 34 -17.44 -15.81 -11.61
CA SER A 34 -16.68 -14.82 -12.35
C SER A 34 -16.80 -15.00 -13.88
N ARG A 35 -16.70 -16.24 -14.35
CA ARG A 35 -16.81 -16.58 -15.77
C ARG A 35 -18.23 -16.42 -16.29
N ALA A 36 -19.25 -16.76 -15.48
CA ALA A 36 -20.64 -16.59 -15.86
C ALA A 36 -20.99 -15.11 -16.13
N PHE A 37 -20.50 -14.18 -15.31
CA PHE A 37 -20.71 -12.75 -15.54
C PHE A 37 -20.09 -12.28 -16.87
N LYS A 38 -18.89 -12.72 -17.17
CA LYS A 38 -18.22 -12.38 -18.44
C LYS A 38 -18.97 -12.97 -19.63
N ASP A 39 -19.36 -14.21 -19.56
CA ASP A 39 -20.06 -14.93 -20.61
C ASP A 39 -21.43 -14.33 -20.94
N ILE A 40 -22.20 -13.93 -19.93
CA ILE A 40 -23.49 -13.24 -20.12
C ILE A 40 -23.31 -11.97 -20.96
N ILE A 41 -22.30 -11.16 -20.67
CA ILE A 41 -22.02 -9.92 -21.41
C ILE A 41 -21.66 -10.24 -22.86
N LEU A 42 -20.78 -11.22 -23.10
CA LEU A 42 -20.39 -11.61 -24.46
C LEU A 42 -21.58 -12.13 -25.26
N ARG A 43 -22.42 -12.99 -24.69
CA ARG A 43 -23.64 -13.49 -25.32
C ARG A 43 -24.63 -12.37 -25.60
N TYR A 44 -24.86 -11.47 -24.64
CA TYR A 44 -25.77 -10.35 -24.79
C TYR A 44 -25.31 -9.41 -25.93
N LYS A 45 -24.02 -9.03 -25.95
CA LYS A 45 -23.46 -8.20 -27.01
C LYS A 45 -23.58 -8.85 -28.38
N ARG A 46 -23.34 -10.15 -28.45
CA ARG A 46 -23.53 -10.91 -29.68
C ARG A 46 -24.99 -10.92 -30.13
N MET A 47 -25.95 -11.11 -29.22
CA MET A 47 -27.37 -11.05 -29.53
C MET A 47 -27.79 -9.66 -30.05
N GLN A 48 -27.13 -8.60 -29.59
CA GLN A 48 -27.30 -7.23 -30.11
C GLN A 48 -26.69 -7.01 -31.50
N GLY A 49 -25.97 -7.99 -32.04
CA GLY A 49 -25.39 -7.88 -33.39
C GLY A 49 -23.91 -7.47 -33.41
N PHE A 50 -23.24 -7.36 -32.23
CA PHE A 50 -21.80 -7.10 -32.19
C PHE A 50 -20.98 -8.31 -32.61
N ARG A 51 -19.86 -8.04 -33.27
CA ARG A 51 -18.79 -9.01 -33.50
C ARG A 51 -17.88 -9.03 -32.27
N ILE A 52 -17.73 -10.19 -31.63
CA ILE A 52 -16.86 -10.33 -30.47
C ILE A 52 -15.43 -10.55 -30.92
N ILE A 53 -14.54 -9.66 -30.50
CA ILE A 53 -13.11 -9.68 -30.80
C ILE A 53 -12.32 -9.95 -29.53
N GLY A 54 -11.27 -10.78 -29.62
CA GLY A 54 -10.32 -11.00 -28.54
C GLY A 54 -10.79 -11.90 -27.40
N ALA A 55 -11.92 -12.63 -27.55
CA ALA A 55 -12.38 -13.62 -26.57
C ALA A 55 -11.42 -14.83 -26.49
N ARG A 56 -10.15 -14.53 -26.18
CA ARG A 56 -9.03 -15.45 -26.10
C ARG A 56 -8.72 -15.72 -24.63
N GLY A 57 -8.53 -16.98 -24.29
CA GLY A 57 -8.13 -17.40 -22.96
C GLY A 57 -6.67 -17.14 -22.67
N GLY A 58 -6.29 -17.32 -21.43
CA GLY A 58 -4.91 -17.20 -20.96
C GLY A 58 -4.67 -17.94 -19.67
N TRP A 59 -3.40 -18.14 -19.36
CA TRP A 59 -2.95 -18.75 -18.11
C TRP A 59 -1.91 -17.85 -17.47
N ASP A 60 -2.20 -17.39 -16.25
CA ASP A 60 -1.22 -16.74 -15.39
C ASP A 60 -0.36 -17.84 -14.74
N THR A 61 0.92 -17.79 -15.03
CA THR A 61 1.86 -18.87 -14.70
C THR A 61 3.04 -18.39 -13.89
N GLN A 62 2.91 -17.24 -13.22
CA GLN A 62 3.99 -16.59 -12.47
C GLN A 62 3.51 -16.11 -11.09
N GLY A 63 4.48 -15.73 -10.25
CA GLY A 63 4.26 -15.08 -8.98
C GLY A 63 3.99 -16.02 -7.81
N LEU A 64 3.67 -15.42 -6.67
CA LEU A 64 3.50 -16.08 -5.38
C LEU A 64 2.56 -17.30 -5.38
N PRO A 65 1.42 -17.31 -6.09
CA PRO A 65 0.54 -18.48 -6.07
C PRO A 65 1.22 -19.77 -6.55
N VAL A 66 2.09 -19.69 -7.55
CA VAL A 66 2.86 -20.84 -8.05
C VAL A 66 4.00 -21.20 -7.10
N GLU A 67 4.73 -20.19 -6.62
CA GLU A 67 5.86 -20.35 -5.71
C GLU A 67 5.45 -21.00 -4.40
N LEU A 68 4.38 -20.52 -3.76
CA LEU A 68 3.87 -21.05 -2.49
C LEU A 68 3.40 -22.51 -2.60
N GLU A 69 2.83 -22.94 -3.73
CA GLU A 69 2.47 -24.33 -3.97
C GLU A 69 3.72 -25.22 -3.98
N ILE A 70 4.76 -24.78 -4.69
CA ILE A 70 6.02 -25.54 -4.80
C ILE A 70 6.84 -25.50 -3.50
N GLU A 71 6.88 -24.39 -2.78
CA GLU A 71 7.46 -24.33 -1.43
C GLU A 71 6.82 -25.37 -0.52
N LYS A 72 5.50 -25.46 -0.51
CA LYS A 72 4.75 -26.43 0.28
C LYS A 72 5.04 -27.88 -0.15
N GLU A 73 5.13 -28.15 -1.46
CA GLU A 73 5.45 -29.49 -1.99
C GLU A 73 6.86 -29.93 -1.57
N LEU A 74 7.82 -28.99 -1.58
CA LEU A 74 9.22 -29.27 -1.26
C LEU A 74 9.54 -29.13 0.25
N GLY A 75 8.59 -28.66 1.07
CA GLY A 75 8.80 -28.41 2.49
C GLY A 75 9.75 -27.24 2.77
N LEU A 76 9.83 -26.25 1.86
CA LEU A 76 10.64 -25.06 2.00
C LEU A 76 9.86 -23.97 2.74
N SER A 77 10.57 -23.02 3.36
CA SER A 77 9.96 -21.90 4.09
C SER A 77 10.64 -20.57 3.74
N GLY A 78 10.21 -19.97 2.64
CA GLY A 78 10.61 -18.64 2.22
C GLY A 78 11.89 -18.59 1.38
N LYS A 79 12.30 -17.38 1.06
CA LYS A 79 13.34 -17.06 0.08
C LYS A 79 14.67 -17.76 0.35
N ARG A 80 15.12 -17.76 1.61
CA ARG A 80 16.42 -18.37 1.98
C ARG A 80 16.48 -19.87 1.66
N ASP A 81 15.41 -20.59 1.92
CA ASP A 81 15.36 -22.04 1.63
C ASP A 81 15.32 -22.30 0.12
N ILE A 82 14.65 -21.43 -0.64
CA ILE A 82 14.64 -21.49 -2.11
C ILE A 82 16.03 -21.26 -2.67
N GLU A 83 16.76 -20.27 -2.16
CA GLU A 83 18.15 -20.01 -2.56
C GLU A 83 19.08 -21.18 -2.25
N LEU A 84 18.92 -21.83 -1.09
CA LEU A 84 19.67 -23.03 -0.72
C LEU A 84 19.31 -24.24 -1.56
N TYR A 85 18.03 -24.41 -1.91
CA TYR A 85 17.59 -25.46 -2.84
C TYR A 85 18.15 -25.25 -4.25
N GLY A 86 18.29 -23.99 -4.65
CA GLY A 86 18.77 -23.52 -5.93
C GLY A 86 17.64 -22.94 -6.79
N ILE A 87 17.85 -21.71 -7.26
CA ILE A 87 16.84 -20.95 -8.03
C ILE A 87 16.45 -21.68 -9.33
N ALA A 88 17.42 -22.22 -10.07
CA ALA A 88 17.15 -22.89 -11.35
C ALA A 88 16.29 -24.17 -11.18
N PRO A 89 16.63 -25.13 -10.29
CA PRO A 89 15.76 -26.29 -10.06
C PRO A 89 14.41 -25.92 -9.46
N PHE A 90 14.32 -24.90 -8.63
CA PHE A 90 13.04 -24.39 -8.11
C PHE A 90 12.16 -23.85 -9.25
N ASN A 91 12.69 -22.98 -10.11
CA ASN A 91 11.98 -22.45 -11.28
C ASN A 91 11.53 -23.55 -12.23
N GLN A 92 12.34 -24.61 -12.41
CA GLN A 92 11.93 -25.75 -13.23
C GLN A 92 10.73 -26.48 -12.62
N LYS A 93 10.73 -26.68 -11.30
CA LYS A 93 9.59 -27.26 -10.58
C LYS A 93 8.31 -26.39 -10.74
N CYS A 94 8.45 -25.07 -10.63
CA CYS A 94 7.34 -24.14 -10.89
C CYS A 94 6.78 -24.33 -12.31
N ARG A 95 7.64 -24.33 -13.33
CA ARG A 95 7.25 -24.52 -14.74
C ARG A 95 6.52 -25.87 -14.95
N ASP A 96 6.98 -26.93 -14.33
CA ASP A 96 6.39 -28.26 -14.43
C ASP A 96 5.00 -28.33 -13.75
N SER A 97 4.76 -27.46 -12.77
CA SER A 97 3.52 -27.46 -11.99
C SER A 97 2.37 -26.68 -12.64
N VAL A 98 2.66 -25.60 -13.39
CA VAL A 98 1.64 -24.66 -13.86
C VAL A 98 0.55 -25.27 -14.75
N PHE A 99 0.83 -26.34 -15.46
CA PHE A 99 -0.17 -27.04 -16.28
C PHE A 99 -0.82 -28.25 -15.59
N ARG A 100 -0.51 -28.51 -14.32
CA ARG A 100 -1.04 -29.66 -13.56
C ARG A 100 -2.57 -29.68 -13.52
N TYR A 101 -3.19 -28.51 -13.35
CA TYR A 101 -4.63 -28.35 -13.20
C TYR A 101 -5.35 -27.83 -14.44
N VAL A 102 -4.62 -27.50 -15.51
CA VAL A 102 -5.20 -26.88 -16.72
C VAL A 102 -6.35 -27.73 -17.28
N ARG A 103 -6.21 -29.05 -17.32
CA ARG A 103 -7.29 -29.94 -17.81
C ARG A 103 -8.58 -29.86 -16.97
N ASP A 104 -8.48 -29.61 -15.66
CA ASP A 104 -9.65 -29.44 -14.81
C ASP A 104 -10.32 -28.09 -15.10
N TRP A 105 -9.54 -27.05 -15.38
CA TRP A 105 -10.03 -25.75 -15.79
C TRP A 105 -10.68 -25.76 -17.18
N GLU A 106 -10.09 -26.46 -18.15
CA GLU A 106 -10.67 -26.67 -19.48
C GLU A 106 -12.01 -27.38 -19.38
N ARG A 107 -12.06 -28.49 -18.65
CA ARG A 107 -13.29 -29.26 -18.40
C ARG A 107 -14.38 -28.43 -17.73
N MET A 108 -14.03 -27.59 -16.76
CA MET A 108 -14.97 -26.67 -16.14
C MET A 108 -15.48 -25.63 -17.15
N THR A 109 -14.59 -25.05 -17.94
CA THR A 109 -14.92 -24.08 -18.99
C THR A 109 -15.92 -24.65 -20.00
N ASP A 110 -15.66 -25.85 -20.48
CA ASP A 110 -16.58 -26.57 -21.39
C ASP A 110 -17.93 -26.86 -20.73
N ARG A 111 -17.90 -27.33 -19.46
CA ARG A 111 -19.12 -27.65 -18.73
C ARG A 111 -20.05 -26.47 -18.49
N ILE A 112 -19.50 -25.29 -18.22
CA ILE A 112 -20.27 -24.05 -18.07
C ILE A 112 -20.55 -23.37 -19.41
N ALA A 113 -20.06 -23.92 -20.52
CA ALA A 113 -20.19 -23.42 -21.88
C ALA A 113 -19.70 -21.95 -22.02
N TYR A 114 -18.65 -21.59 -21.32
CA TYR A 114 -18.05 -20.24 -21.41
C TYR A 114 -17.39 -20.04 -22.77
N TRP A 115 -17.78 -18.97 -23.48
CA TRP A 115 -17.32 -18.66 -24.82
C TRP A 115 -15.95 -17.98 -24.82
N VAL A 116 -14.91 -18.74 -24.60
CA VAL A 116 -13.52 -18.29 -24.66
C VAL A 116 -12.70 -19.27 -25.50
N ASP A 117 -11.76 -18.77 -26.26
CA ASP A 117 -10.83 -19.59 -27.01
C ASP A 117 -9.67 -20.02 -26.10
N LEU A 118 -9.59 -21.30 -25.78
CA LEU A 118 -8.50 -21.90 -25.02
C LEU A 118 -7.45 -22.59 -25.91
N ASP A 119 -7.76 -22.87 -27.18
CA ASP A 119 -6.81 -23.51 -28.11
C ASP A 119 -5.67 -22.57 -28.49
N ASP A 120 -5.96 -21.25 -28.54
CA ASP A 120 -4.99 -20.18 -28.74
C ASP A 120 -4.77 -19.35 -27.46
N ALA A 121 -4.75 -20.01 -26.29
CA ALA A 121 -4.55 -19.36 -25.03
C ALA A 121 -3.12 -18.81 -24.90
N TYR A 122 -2.98 -17.57 -24.43
CA TYR A 122 -1.66 -17.03 -24.10
C TYR A 122 -1.19 -17.52 -22.74
N VAL A 123 0.12 -17.65 -22.57
CA VAL A 123 0.76 -18.15 -21.36
C VAL A 123 1.83 -17.15 -20.91
N THR A 124 1.70 -16.63 -19.71
CA THR A 124 2.50 -15.46 -19.28
C THR A 124 4.00 -15.73 -19.12
N TYR A 125 4.45 -17.01 -18.96
CA TYR A 125 5.87 -17.32 -18.88
C TYR A 125 6.54 -17.59 -20.25
N THR A 126 5.81 -17.59 -21.36
CA THR A 126 6.41 -17.80 -22.67
C THR A 126 7.29 -16.62 -23.08
N ASN A 127 8.35 -16.90 -23.84
CA ASN A 127 9.26 -15.85 -24.26
C ASN A 127 8.56 -14.76 -25.08
N ASP A 128 7.65 -15.14 -25.99
CA ASP A 128 6.90 -14.19 -26.83
C ASP A 128 6.06 -13.22 -25.99
N TYR A 129 5.43 -13.72 -24.92
CA TYR A 129 4.68 -12.88 -23.98
C TYR A 129 5.60 -11.94 -23.22
N ILE A 130 6.70 -12.46 -22.67
CA ILE A 130 7.69 -11.68 -21.91
C ILE A 130 8.34 -10.62 -22.81
N GLU A 131 8.73 -10.96 -24.02
CA GLU A 131 9.31 -10.02 -25.00
C GLU A 131 8.34 -8.89 -25.35
N SER A 132 7.05 -9.21 -25.55
CA SER A 132 6.00 -8.21 -25.78
C SER A 132 5.86 -7.26 -24.56
N GLY A 133 5.89 -7.80 -23.35
CA GLY A 133 5.89 -7.01 -22.11
C GLY A 133 7.09 -6.07 -22.02
N TRP A 134 8.28 -6.56 -22.30
CA TRP A 134 9.49 -5.75 -22.31
C TRP A 134 9.48 -4.66 -23.38
N TRP A 135 8.93 -4.96 -24.56
CA TRP A 135 8.76 -3.97 -25.61
C TRP A 135 7.84 -2.83 -25.16
N ILE A 136 6.71 -3.14 -24.52
CA ILE A 136 5.77 -2.14 -23.98
C ILE A 136 6.48 -1.28 -22.92
N LEU A 137 7.19 -1.89 -21.96
CA LEU A 137 7.93 -1.16 -20.93
C LEU A 137 8.99 -0.24 -21.55
N ARG A 138 9.65 -0.67 -22.63
CA ARG A 138 10.62 0.17 -23.34
C ARG A 138 9.94 1.38 -24.00
N GLN A 139 8.76 1.21 -24.60
CA GLN A 139 8.00 2.33 -25.18
C GLN A 139 7.59 3.35 -24.09
N LEU A 140 7.15 2.87 -22.93
CA LEU A 140 6.80 3.73 -21.80
C LEU A 140 8.02 4.48 -21.24
N TRP A 141 9.16 3.82 -21.16
CA TRP A 141 10.41 4.44 -20.73
C TRP A 141 10.87 5.54 -21.68
N ASP A 142 10.85 5.28 -22.98
CA ASP A 142 11.28 6.23 -23.99
C ASP A 142 10.36 7.48 -24.06
N GLN A 143 9.11 7.34 -23.61
CA GLN A 143 8.15 8.46 -23.46
C GLN A 143 8.22 9.16 -22.10
N GLY A 144 9.10 8.74 -21.18
CA GLY A 144 9.20 9.30 -19.82
C GLY A 144 8.02 8.96 -18.91
N LEU A 145 7.19 7.97 -19.28
CA LEU A 145 6.04 7.52 -18.49
C LEU A 145 6.42 6.46 -17.45
N LEU A 146 7.57 5.82 -17.61
CA LEU A 146 8.15 4.89 -16.65
C LEU A 146 9.39 5.52 -16.02
N PHE A 147 9.39 5.68 -14.70
CA PHE A 147 10.46 6.31 -13.93
C PHE A 147 10.64 5.59 -12.60
N ARG A 148 11.79 5.82 -11.93
CA ARG A 148 12.04 5.30 -10.59
C ARG A 148 11.53 6.28 -9.55
N ASP A 149 10.76 5.78 -8.60
CA ASP A 149 10.25 6.57 -7.48
C ASP A 149 9.97 5.66 -6.28
N TYR A 150 9.66 6.27 -5.15
CA TYR A 150 9.22 5.59 -3.94
C TYR A 150 7.70 5.54 -3.86
N LYS A 151 7.18 4.39 -3.47
CA LYS A 151 5.76 4.18 -3.19
C LYS A 151 5.64 3.33 -1.92
N VAL A 152 4.72 3.69 -1.05
CA VAL A 152 4.37 2.84 0.09
C VAL A 152 3.56 1.66 -0.41
N ASN A 153 4.05 0.46 -0.12
CA ASN A 153 3.37 -0.80 -0.44
C ASN A 153 3.38 -1.72 0.79
N MET A 154 2.38 -2.57 0.88
CA MET A 154 2.42 -3.69 1.82
C MET A 154 3.56 -4.62 1.45
N HIS A 155 4.29 -5.12 2.43
CA HIS A 155 5.44 -6.00 2.24
C HIS A 155 5.33 -7.24 3.11
N CYS A 156 5.50 -8.41 2.53
CA CYS A 156 5.54 -9.66 3.27
C CYS A 156 6.97 -9.96 3.74
N PRO A 157 7.27 -9.97 5.05
CA PRO A 157 8.62 -10.26 5.54
C PRO A 157 9.02 -11.73 5.35
N ARG A 158 8.06 -12.66 5.22
CA ARG A 158 8.33 -14.07 4.92
C ARG A 158 8.76 -14.29 3.47
N CYS A 159 8.01 -13.70 2.53
CA CYS A 159 8.27 -13.87 1.10
C CYS A 159 9.27 -12.84 0.56
N VAL A 160 9.59 -11.80 1.35
CA VAL A 160 10.48 -10.69 1.00
C VAL A 160 10.06 -10.04 -0.32
N THR A 161 8.76 -9.76 -0.44
CA THR A 161 8.19 -9.15 -1.64
C THR A 161 7.03 -8.22 -1.29
N THR A 162 6.73 -7.28 -2.17
CA THR A 162 5.54 -6.44 -2.08
C THR A 162 4.28 -7.25 -2.37
N LEU A 163 3.17 -6.86 -1.73
CA LEU A 163 1.87 -7.49 -1.89
C LEU A 163 0.91 -6.55 -2.60
N ALA A 164 0.05 -7.13 -3.43
CA ALA A 164 -1.11 -6.44 -3.99
C ALA A 164 -2.26 -6.44 -2.98
N ASP A 165 -3.21 -5.51 -3.13
CA ASP A 165 -4.35 -5.35 -2.19
C ASP A 165 -5.16 -6.64 -2.01
N HIS A 166 -5.37 -7.40 -3.09
CA HIS A 166 -6.10 -8.66 -3.02
C HIS A 166 -5.35 -9.78 -2.29
N GLU A 167 -4.03 -9.71 -2.20
CA GLU A 167 -3.20 -10.66 -1.44
C GLU A 167 -3.25 -10.34 0.05
N VAL A 168 -3.31 -9.04 0.41
CA VAL A 168 -3.45 -8.60 1.81
C VAL A 168 -4.84 -8.90 2.36
N ALA A 169 -5.89 -8.79 1.54
CA ALA A 169 -7.27 -9.05 1.96
C ALA A 169 -7.56 -10.51 2.31
N GLN A 170 -6.64 -11.44 2.04
CA GLN A 170 -6.76 -12.86 2.41
C GLN A 170 -6.24 -13.07 3.83
N GLY A 171 -7.07 -13.63 4.71
CA GLY A 171 -6.68 -13.93 6.08
C GLY A 171 -6.80 -12.74 7.05
N TYR A 172 -7.68 -11.78 6.74
CA TYR A 172 -8.06 -10.73 7.67
C TYR A 172 -8.66 -11.36 8.95
N GLU A 173 -8.17 -10.92 10.10
CA GLU A 173 -8.66 -11.34 11.42
C GLU A 173 -9.31 -10.14 12.10
N ASP A 174 -10.57 -10.29 12.48
CA ASP A 174 -11.26 -9.33 13.33
C ASP A 174 -10.71 -9.40 14.76
N ASP A 175 -10.89 -8.33 15.53
CA ASP A 175 -10.56 -8.24 16.95
C ASP A 175 -9.06 -8.50 17.28
N THR A 176 -8.16 -8.11 16.39
CA THR A 176 -6.72 -8.17 16.67
C THR A 176 -6.31 -6.99 17.56
N ASP A 177 -5.68 -7.28 18.70
CA ASP A 177 -5.13 -6.26 19.61
C ASP A 177 -3.89 -5.60 18.99
N ASP A 178 -4.00 -4.33 18.61
CA ASP A 178 -2.87 -3.51 18.18
C ASP A 178 -2.42 -2.56 19.30
N PRO A 179 -1.12 -2.54 19.66
CA PRO A 179 -0.61 -1.63 20.65
C PRO A 179 -0.67 -0.18 20.14
N SER A 180 -1.15 0.73 21.00
CA SER A 180 -1.09 2.16 20.73
C SER A 180 -0.15 2.86 21.69
N VAL A 181 0.51 3.93 21.22
CA VAL A 181 1.44 4.75 22.00
C VAL A 181 1.16 6.23 21.82
N TRP A 182 1.49 7.00 22.83
CA TRP A 182 1.44 8.47 22.85
C TRP A 182 2.85 9.03 22.87
N PRO A 183 3.52 9.20 21.71
CA PRO A 183 4.84 9.78 21.63
C PRO A 183 4.80 11.28 21.96
N LYS A 184 5.82 11.73 22.70
CA LYS A 184 6.04 13.14 23.09
C LYS A 184 7.20 13.70 22.29
N PHE A 185 6.93 14.64 21.40
CA PHE A 185 7.96 15.34 20.62
C PHE A 185 8.30 16.65 21.31
N GLN A 186 9.48 16.71 21.93
CA GLN A 186 9.89 17.88 22.70
C GLN A 186 10.13 19.09 21.79
N VAL A 187 9.42 20.18 22.03
CA VAL A 187 9.62 21.46 21.33
C VAL A 187 11.04 21.95 21.56
N LYS A 188 11.73 22.30 20.48
CA LYS A 188 13.09 22.83 20.55
C LYS A 188 13.08 24.29 21.00
N ALA A 189 13.73 24.56 22.11
CA ALA A 189 13.89 25.91 22.61
C ALA A 189 14.84 26.75 21.71
N VAL A 190 14.57 28.04 21.61
CA VAL A 190 15.39 29.02 20.90
C VAL A 190 15.77 30.10 21.90
N ASP A 191 17.08 30.35 22.09
CA ASP A 191 17.62 31.30 23.05
C ASP A 191 17.12 31.09 24.51
N GLY A 192 16.86 29.85 24.88
CA GLY A 192 16.42 29.46 26.22
C GLY A 192 14.92 29.62 26.51
N ASP A 193 14.11 29.99 25.51
CA ASP A 193 12.65 30.10 25.60
C ASP A 193 11.96 29.24 24.51
N LEU A 194 10.69 28.98 24.67
CA LEU A 194 9.89 28.32 23.66
C LEU A 194 9.60 29.25 22.48
N PRO A 195 9.59 28.76 21.23
CA PRO A 195 9.42 29.62 20.05
C PRO A 195 7.95 29.93 19.76
N GLY A 196 7.76 31.00 18.97
CA GLY A 196 6.46 31.34 18.37
C GLY A 196 5.37 31.60 19.41
N VAL A 197 4.18 31.04 19.14
CA VAL A 197 3.00 31.15 20.01
C VAL A 197 3.21 30.53 21.39
N LEU A 198 4.22 29.66 21.56
CA LEU A 198 4.53 28.97 22.83
C LEU A 198 5.45 29.80 23.75
N LYS A 199 5.93 30.97 23.32
CA LYS A 199 6.86 31.80 24.07
C LYS A 199 6.34 32.13 25.47
N GLY A 200 7.21 31.96 26.50
CA GLY A 200 6.89 32.26 27.89
C GLY A 200 6.01 31.21 28.59
N LEU A 201 5.71 30.07 27.99
CA LEU A 201 5.10 28.97 28.69
C LEU A 201 6.11 28.30 29.62
N PRO A 202 5.66 27.76 30.77
CA PRO A 202 6.55 27.16 31.77
C PRO A 202 7.03 25.76 31.35
N GLY A 203 8.32 25.49 31.56
CA GLY A 203 8.94 24.17 31.43
C GLY A 203 9.07 23.71 29.98
N PRO A 204 9.48 22.44 29.78
CA PRO A 204 9.50 21.83 28.47
C PRO A 204 8.07 21.62 27.95
N ALA A 205 7.85 21.88 26.68
CA ALA A 205 6.60 21.61 25.98
C ALA A 205 6.77 20.47 24.96
N TYR A 206 5.73 19.70 24.76
CA TYR A 206 5.73 18.53 23.89
C TYR A 206 4.52 18.54 22.96
N PHE A 207 4.72 18.31 21.68
CA PHE A 207 3.65 17.84 20.81
C PHE A 207 3.29 16.43 21.21
N LEU A 208 2.05 16.21 21.63
CA LEU A 208 1.55 14.88 21.99
C LEU A 208 0.82 14.27 20.78
N ALA A 209 1.42 13.28 20.16
CA ALA A 209 0.75 12.52 19.09
C ALA A 209 0.23 11.18 19.62
N TRP A 210 -0.57 10.49 18.81
CA TRP A 210 -1.03 9.13 19.07
C TRP A 210 -0.84 8.30 17.82
N THR A 211 -0.42 7.04 17.95
CA THR A 211 -0.27 6.12 16.83
C THR A 211 -0.49 4.67 17.24
N THR A 212 -1.06 3.87 16.34
CA THR A 212 -1.16 2.41 16.41
C THR A 212 -0.04 1.72 15.62
N THR A 213 0.85 2.47 14.98
CA THR A 213 1.99 1.96 14.21
C THR A 213 3.32 2.46 14.77
N PRO A 214 3.71 2.06 16.00
CA PRO A 214 4.89 2.61 16.69
C PRO A 214 6.21 2.34 15.95
N TRP A 215 6.28 1.35 15.08
CA TRP A 215 7.46 1.06 14.25
C TRP A 215 7.77 2.17 13.22
N THR A 216 6.78 3.00 12.84
CA THR A 216 6.99 4.13 11.93
C THR A 216 7.66 5.33 12.61
N LEU A 217 7.66 5.39 13.93
CA LEU A 217 8.26 6.51 14.70
C LEU A 217 9.77 6.67 14.42
N ALA A 218 10.46 5.60 14.07
CA ALA A 218 11.89 5.67 13.71
C ALA A 218 12.12 6.57 12.48
N ALA A 219 11.19 6.58 11.54
CA ALA A 219 11.25 7.39 10.31
C ALA A 219 10.41 8.69 10.39
N ASN A 220 10.10 9.17 11.60
CA ASN A 220 9.39 10.44 11.79
C ASN A 220 10.16 11.61 11.20
N THR A 221 9.49 12.43 10.39
CA THR A 221 10.05 13.61 9.74
C THR A 221 9.35 14.91 10.12
N ALA A 222 8.08 14.85 10.54
CA ALA A 222 7.32 16.01 11.01
C ALA A 222 6.20 15.57 11.96
N VAL A 223 5.60 16.54 12.64
CA VAL A 223 4.25 16.43 13.21
C VAL A 223 3.32 17.36 12.43
N ALA A 224 2.07 16.93 12.24
CA ALA A 224 1.08 17.69 11.49
C ALA A 224 -0.10 18.09 12.40
N VAL A 225 -0.61 19.30 12.17
CA VAL A 225 -1.78 19.88 12.84
C VAL A 225 -2.79 20.37 11.80
N LYS A 226 -4.07 20.42 12.16
CA LYS A 226 -5.12 21.01 11.32
C LYS A 226 -5.02 22.53 11.37
N PRO A 227 -4.89 23.27 10.23
CA PRO A 227 -4.62 24.70 10.23
C PRO A 227 -5.66 25.53 11.00
N ASP A 228 -6.94 25.24 10.80
CA ASP A 228 -8.11 25.89 11.39
C ASP A 228 -8.62 25.22 12.67
N GLY A 229 -7.88 24.21 13.17
CA GLY A 229 -8.23 23.54 14.42
C GLY A 229 -7.85 24.33 15.66
N ASP A 230 -8.64 24.17 16.73
CA ASP A 230 -8.35 24.75 18.04
C ASP A 230 -7.42 23.85 18.85
N TYR A 231 -6.26 24.35 19.20
CA TYR A 231 -5.24 23.66 19.98
C TYR A 231 -4.97 24.37 21.30
N VAL A 232 -4.45 23.60 22.26
CA VAL A 232 -4.07 24.12 23.56
C VAL A 232 -2.68 23.69 23.97
N ALA A 233 -2.05 24.52 24.80
CA ALA A 233 -0.97 24.10 25.69
C ALA A 233 -1.59 23.76 27.04
N ALA A 234 -1.64 22.49 27.38
CA ALA A 234 -2.22 21.94 28.60
C ALA A 234 -1.12 21.45 29.54
N ARG A 235 -1.11 21.92 30.79
CA ARG A 235 -0.20 21.45 31.82
C ARG A 235 -0.82 20.25 32.56
N PHE A 236 -0.06 19.17 32.59
CA PHE A 236 -0.49 17.96 33.28
C PHE A 236 0.75 17.23 33.86
N ASN A 237 0.70 16.84 35.12
CA ASN A 237 1.81 16.18 35.83
C ASN A 237 3.17 16.89 35.70
N GLY A 238 3.17 18.22 35.69
CA GLY A 238 4.38 19.05 35.63
C GLY A 238 4.98 19.25 34.24
N GLU A 239 4.41 18.65 33.18
CA GLU A 239 4.80 18.83 31.79
C GLU A 239 3.72 19.63 31.01
N THR A 240 4.11 20.29 29.94
CA THR A 240 3.21 21.04 29.04
C THR A 240 3.01 20.24 27.76
N TYR A 241 1.77 19.88 27.45
CA TYR A 241 1.39 19.15 26.24
C TYR A 241 0.64 20.05 25.27
N ILE A 242 0.96 19.90 23.99
CA ILE A 242 0.27 20.56 22.88
C ILE A 242 -0.60 19.49 22.23
N LEU A 243 -1.91 19.71 22.16
CA LEU A 243 -2.90 18.81 21.53
C LEU A 243 -4.17 19.59 21.19
N ALA A 244 -5.07 18.99 20.42
CA ALA A 244 -6.37 19.59 20.10
C ALA A 244 -7.22 19.80 21.36
N GLU A 245 -7.89 20.95 21.50
CA GLU A 245 -8.66 21.29 22.69
C GLU A 245 -9.78 20.27 22.96
N THR A 246 -10.47 19.83 21.92
CA THR A 246 -11.58 18.86 22.01
C THR A 246 -11.13 17.48 22.51
N LEU A 247 -9.85 17.16 22.39
CA LEU A 247 -9.28 15.85 22.72
C LEU A 247 -8.48 15.83 24.04
N VAL A 248 -8.47 16.95 24.78
CA VAL A 248 -7.77 17.05 26.06
C VAL A 248 -8.30 16.04 27.07
N GLU A 249 -9.62 15.99 27.28
CA GLU A 249 -10.21 15.10 28.27
C GLU A 249 -9.97 13.62 27.96
N ALA A 250 -10.07 13.24 26.69
CA ALA A 250 -9.85 11.87 26.24
C ALA A 250 -8.40 11.39 26.45
N ASN A 251 -7.42 12.30 26.38
CA ASN A 251 -6.00 11.95 26.45
C ASN A 251 -5.35 12.23 27.81
N LEU A 252 -5.75 13.27 28.52
CA LEU A 252 -5.14 13.71 29.79
C LEU A 252 -6.09 13.56 30.98
N GLY A 253 -7.38 13.28 30.73
CA GLY A 253 -8.42 13.29 31.76
C GLY A 253 -8.93 14.69 32.07
N SER A 254 -9.88 14.78 32.99
CA SER A 254 -10.49 16.06 33.45
C SER A 254 -9.84 16.61 34.73
N GLU A 255 -9.14 15.77 35.51
CA GLU A 255 -8.56 16.17 36.79
C GLU A 255 -7.06 16.53 36.62
N GLY A 256 -6.66 17.62 37.26
CA GLY A 256 -5.25 18.04 37.27
C GLY A 256 -4.72 18.64 35.98
N VAL A 257 -5.58 18.91 35.03
CA VAL A 257 -5.22 19.57 33.75
C VAL A 257 -5.47 21.07 33.84
N GLU A 258 -4.44 21.88 33.52
CA GLU A 258 -4.51 23.31 33.45
C GLU A 258 -4.28 23.79 32.00
N ILE A 259 -5.24 24.48 31.39
CA ILE A 259 -5.06 25.08 30.08
C ILE A 259 -4.29 26.39 30.22
N LEU A 260 -3.06 26.40 29.76
CA LEU A 260 -2.16 27.55 29.84
C LEU A 260 -2.41 28.57 28.71
N ARG A 261 -2.68 28.08 27.50
CA ARG A 261 -2.88 28.90 26.30
C ARG A 261 -3.70 28.18 25.25
N ARG A 262 -4.42 28.95 24.43
CA ARG A 262 -5.18 28.50 23.24
C ARG A 262 -4.62 29.18 22.00
N PHE A 263 -4.60 28.45 20.88
CA PHE A 263 -4.12 28.97 19.59
C PHE A 263 -4.69 28.12 18.44
N ALA A 264 -4.68 28.69 17.25
CA ALA A 264 -5.03 27.93 16.04
C ALA A 264 -3.86 27.04 15.61
N GLY A 265 -4.16 25.91 14.95
CA GLY A 265 -3.11 25.02 14.46
C GLY A 265 -2.12 25.70 13.53
N ALA A 266 -2.56 26.63 12.68
CA ALA A 266 -1.69 27.39 11.79
C ALA A 266 -0.58 28.15 12.53
N GLU A 267 -0.79 28.57 13.78
CA GLU A 267 0.21 29.29 14.60
C GLU A 267 1.35 28.39 15.10
N LEU A 268 1.16 27.06 15.03
CA LEU A 268 2.16 26.05 15.38
C LEU A 268 3.10 25.70 14.22
N ALA A 269 2.73 26.05 12.99
CA ALA A 269 3.51 25.71 11.80
C ALA A 269 4.93 26.27 11.88
N GLY A 270 5.93 25.46 11.53
CA GLY A 270 7.35 25.80 11.56
C GLY A 270 8.02 25.67 12.93
N ILE A 271 7.29 25.37 13.99
CA ILE A 271 7.89 25.13 15.31
C ILE A 271 8.65 23.80 15.28
N ALA A 272 9.97 23.88 15.51
CA ALA A 272 10.86 22.72 15.52
C ALA A 272 10.78 21.92 16.82
N TYR A 273 11.04 20.62 16.74
CA TYR A 273 11.11 19.71 17.87
C TYR A 273 12.35 18.81 17.79
N GLU A 274 12.72 18.20 18.92
CA GLU A 274 13.82 17.22 18.98
C GLU A 274 13.34 15.88 18.45
N PRO A 275 14.05 15.26 17.47
CA PRO A 275 13.66 13.96 16.94
C PRO A 275 13.78 12.86 17.99
N LEU A 276 12.87 11.90 17.98
CA LEU A 276 12.89 10.72 18.86
C LEU A 276 14.08 9.81 18.54
N TYR A 277 14.45 9.73 17.26
CA TYR A 277 15.54 8.88 16.77
C TYR A 277 16.45 9.68 15.84
N ARG A 278 17.73 9.30 15.78
CA ARG A 278 18.75 9.90 14.92
C ARG A 278 19.49 8.81 14.16
N GLY A 279 20.08 9.15 13.01
CA GLY A 279 20.90 8.23 12.22
C GLY A 279 20.09 7.25 11.37
N ILE A 280 18.80 7.52 11.15
CA ILE A 280 17.97 6.73 10.24
C ILE A 280 18.35 7.06 8.78
N PRO A 281 18.58 6.06 7.92
CA PRO A 281 18.93 6.30 6.51
C PRO A 281 17.82 7.04 5.77
N GLY A 282 18.21 8.00 4.92
CA GLY A 282 17.29 8.70 4.03
C GLY A 282 17.29 8.12 2.61
N ALA A 283 16.29 8.48 1.84
CA ALA A 283 16.20 8.16 0.42
C ALA A 283 17.13 9.07 -0.38
N GLY A 284 18.21 8.51 -0.91
CA GLY A 284 19.21 9.20 -1.70
C GLY A 284 20.39 9.75 -0.90
N ASP A 285 21.40 10.24 -1.61
CA ASP A 285 22.67 10.67 -1.03
C ASP A 285 22.61 12.07 -0.38
N ASN A 286 21.59 12.87 -0.72
CA ASN A 286 21.44 14.26 -0.27
C ASN A 286 20.09 14.46 0.43
N VAL A 287 20.02 14.06 1.70
CA VAL A 287 18.84 14.30 2.55
C VAL A 287 18.92 15.71 3.10
N ASP A 288 17.91 16.53 2.82
CA ASP A 288 17.74 17.84 3.45
C ASP A 288 17.20 17.70 4.87
N TRP A 289 18.10 17.62 5.83
CA TRP A 289 17.76 17.50 7.25
C TRP A 289 17.19 18.79 7.85
N ASP A 290 17.42 19.95 7.22
CA ASP A 290 16.89 21.23 7.67
C ASP A 290 15.37 21.33 7.44
N SER A 291 14.84 20.53 6.51
CA SER A 291 13.40 20.41 6.26
C SER A 291 12.68 19.41 7.19
N ALA A 292 13.39 18.70 8.08
CA ALA A 292 12.82 17.73 8.99
C ALA A 292 12.52 18.32 10.38
N TRP A 293 11.72 17.57 11.16
CA TRP A 293 11.45 17.75 12.58
C TRP A 293 10.88 19.09 12.98
N HIS A 294 9.88 19.53 12.25
CA HIS A 294 9.06 20.68 12.58
C HIS A 294 7.57 20.37 12.43
N CYS A 295 6.74 21.22 13.05
CA CYS A 295 5.30 21.14 12.89
C CYS A 295 4.88 21.67 11.53
N ILE A 296 4.07 20.93 10.80
CA ILE A 296 3.41 21.36 9.54
C ILE A 296 1.91 21.54 9.78
N ALA A 297 1.28 22.38 8.96
CA ALA A 297 -0.17 22.55 8.98
C ALA A 297 -0.75 21.94 7.69
N ASP A 298 -1.66 20.96 7.84
CA ASP A 298 -2.28 20.26 6.71
C ASP A 298 -3.71 19.81 7.05
N ASP A 299 -4.63 19.96 6.09
CA ASP A 299 -6.04 19.59 6.23
C ASP A 299 -6.29 18.07 6.38
N TYR A 300 -5.26 17.28 6.14
CA TYR A 300 -5.25 15.83 6.37
C TYR A 300 -5.57 15.44 7.83
N VAL A 301 -5.25 16.31 8.79
CA VAL A 301 -5.38 16.02 10.22
C VAL A 301 -6.84 16.01 10.65
N SER A 302 -7.30 14.90 11.28
CA SER A 302 -8.59 14.78 11.96
C SER A 302 -8.52 15.34 13.38
N LEU A 303 -9.63 15.93 13.86
CA LEU A 303 -9.83 16.35 15.25
C LEU A 303 -10.85 15.46 15.99
N GLU A 304 -11.22 14.32 15.39
CA GLU A 304 -12.25 13.42 15.94
C GLU A 304 -11.66 12.30 16.81
N ASP A 305 -10.36 11.98 16.59
CA ASP A 305 -9.67 10.89 17.27
C ASP A 305 -8.20 11.24 17.60
N GLY A 306 -7.55 10.35 18.35
CA GLY A 306 -6.16 10.52 18.76
C GLY A 306 -5.95 11.74 19.65
N THR A 307 -5.00 12.60 19.28
CA THR A 307 -4.65 13.85 19.97
C THR A 307 -4.88 15.10 19.12
N GLY A 308 -5.34 14.93 17.86
CA GLY A 308 -5.37 15.98 16.86
C GLY A 308 -4.00 16.38 16.32
N ILE A 309 -2.95 15.64 16.68
CA ILE A 309 -1.61 15.78 16.13
C ILE A 309 -1.18 14.43 15.52
N VAL A 310 -0.83 14.45 14.25
CA VAL A 310 -0.36 13.27 13.51
C VAL A 310 1.14 13.32 13.35
N HIS A 311 1.84 12.24 13.66
CA HIS A 311 3.25 12.13 13.30
C HIS A 311 3.37 11.71 11.83
N ILE A 312 4.25 12.35 11.08
CA ILE A 312 4.49 12.07 9.66
C ILE A 312 5.74 11.21 9.51
N ALA A 313 5.58 10.08 8.86
CA ALA A 313 6.66 9.19 8.44
C ALA A 313 6.36 8.71 7.01
N PRO A 314 7.32 8.19 6.24
CA PRO A 314 7.05 7.59 4.93
C PRO A 314 6.21 6.31 5.05
N ALA A 315 4.93 6.46 5.33
CA ALA A 315 3.92 5.44 5.51
C ALA A 315 2.71 5.70 4.60
N TYR A 316 1.67 4.88 4.71
CA TYR A 316 0.48 4.99 3.87
C TYR A 316 -0.23 6.33 4.09
N GLY A 317 -0.34 7.13 3.02
CA GLY A 317 -0.89 8.50 3.05
C GLY A 317 0.14 9.58 3.38
N ASP A 318 1.05 9.32 4.30
CA ASP A 318 2.00 10.32 4.81
C ASP A 318 3.12 10.66 3.80
N LEU A 319 3.45 9.73 2.89
CA LEU A 319 4.47 9.98 1.86
C LEU A 319 4.08 11.15 0.95
N GLU A 320 2.80 11.22 0.57
CA GLU A 320 2.25 12.32 -0.24
C GLU A 320 2.25 13.63 0.52
N ILE A 321 1.93 13.61 1.81
CA ILE A 321 2.01 14.77 2.70
C ILE A 321 3.46 15.25 2.80
N GLY A 322 4.38 14.31 3.06
CA GLY A 322 5.81 14.61 3.11
C GLY A 322 6.32 15.28 1.84
N ARG A 323 5.95 14.78 0.67
CA ARG A 323 6.31 15.37 -0.64
C ARG A 323 5.75 16.77 -0.81
N ARG A 324 4.48 17.00 -0.41
CA ARG A 324 3.83 18.31 -0.49
C ARG A 324 4.55 19.37 0.34
N HIS A 325 5.06 18.97 1.49
CA HIS A 325 5.76 19.85 2.43
C HIS A 325 7.30 19.82 2.29
N GLY A 326 7.83 19.08 1.28
CA GLY A 326 9.28 19.00 1.05
C GLY A 326 10.05 18.25 2.14
N LEU A 327 9.38 17.36 2.89
CA LEU A 327 10.01 16.58 3.95
C LEU A 327 10.89 15.46 3.37
N PRO A 328 11.98 15.08 4.05
CA PRO A 328 12.81 13.96 3.61
C PRO A 328 12.08 12.62 3.76
N THR A 329 12.39 11.68 2.88
CA THR A 329 11.92 10.31 3.00
C THR A 329 12.96 9.49 3.77
N LEU A 330 12.59 8.94 4.93
CA LEU A 330 13.44 8.10 5.77
C LEU A 330 13.00 6.64 5.69
N PHE A 331 13.95 5.70 5.87
CA PHE A 331 13.66 4.28 5.87
C PHE A 331 13.72 3.72 7.29
N SER A 332 12.59 3.21 7.79
CA SER A 332 12.51 2.55 9.10
C SER A 332 12.87 1.06 9.05
N VAL A 333 12.94 0.47 7.85
CA VAL A 333 13.31 -0.92 7.60
C VAL A 333 14.29 -1.00 6.44
N ASP A 334 15.18 -1.97 6.46
CA ASP A 334 16.04 -2.32 5.34
C ASP A 334 15.54 -3.58 4.61
N LEU A 335 16.20 -3.98 3.54
CA LEU A 335 15.84 -5.14 2.74
C LEU A 335 16.55 -6.44 3.18
N ASN A 336 17.25 -6.44 4.33
CA ASN A 336 18.03 -7.59 4.81
C ASN A 336 17.31 -8.38 5.89
#